data_bf4e6233020fc7392fff15b1eec0662d
#
_entry.id   bf4e6233020fc7392fff15b1eec0662d
#
_cell.length_a   1.000
_cell.length_b   1.000
_cell.length_c   1.000
_cell.angle_alpha   90.00
_cell.angle_beta   90.00
_cell.angle_gamma   90.00
#
_symmetry.space_group_name_H-M   'P 1'
#
loop_
_entity.id
_entity.type
_entity.pdbx_description
1 polymer ?
#
loop_
_entity_poly.entity_id
_entity_poly.type
_entity_poly.pdbx_seq_one_letter_code
_entity_poly.pdbx_strand_id
1 'polypeptide(L)'
;MPLSRRRLACLALPALAAGCASPDPVLYTIQMKPGAVLAGGPRIVQLRDIGLPGYLDRREIVRSSADYRLGVMANDWWGEPLAGMLSRVIIVGLSQRLPNSSIYPEGGAISSDPNAVLAVNIQRLDLDASGSLELLAPAAGDFNRPRRSAARSFQIVKPVPTRTVAGQVAATSDAVAELTDGLANLLQS
;
A
#
# COMPACT_ATOMS: atom_id res chain seq x y z
N MET A 1 27.91 36.98 -65.74
CA MET A 1 28.34 36.80 -64.31
C MET A 1 27.43 35.76 -63.65
N PRO A 2 27.89 34.59 -63.31
CA PRO A 2 27.08 33.55 -62.71
C PRO A 2 27.05 33.71 -61.20
N LEU A 3 25.84 33.82 -60.59
CA LEU A 3 25.60 33.87 -59.17
C LEU A 3 25.84 32.49 -58.53
N SER A 4 26.67 32.52 -57.54
CA SER A 4 27.20 31.39 -56.80
C SER A 4 26.11 30.57 -56.06
N ARG A 5 25.99 29.27 -56.36
CA ARG A 5 25.09 28.25 -55.77
C ARG A 5 25.50 27.77 -54.35
N ARG A 6 26.28 28.56 -53.59
CA ARG A 6 26.87 28.12 -52.31
C ARG A 6 26.27 28.69 -51.05
N ARG A 7 25.11 29.34 -51.08
CA ARG A 7 24.51 29.95 -49.88
C ARG A 7 23.13 29.42 -49.45
N LEU A 8 22.72 28.24 -49.92
CA LEU A 8 21.39 27.65 -49.56
C LEU A 8 21.50 26.37 -48.73
N ALA A 9 22.59 26.10 -48.01
CA ALA A 9 22.78 24.84 -47.29
C ALA A 9 22.89 24.95 -45.78
N CYS A 10 22.51 26.07 -45.17
CA CYS A 10 22.69 26.25 -43.70
C CYS A 10 21.42 26.63 -42.91
N LEU A 11 20.21 26.33 -43.39
CA LEU A 11 18.98 26.69 -42.66
C LEU A 11 17.99 25.55 -42.41
N ALA A 12 18.49 24.30 -42.28
CA ALA A 12 17.59 23.15 -42.09
C ALA A 12 18.10 22.20 -40.98
N LEU A 13 18.46 22.70 -39.79
CA LEU A 13 18.69 21.79 -38.61
C LEU A 13 18.61 22.56 -37.27
N PRO A 14 17.45 22.96 -36.79
CA PRO A 14 17.15 22.85 -35.37
C PRO A 14 15.64 22.58 -35.15
N ALA A 15 15.12 21.42 -35.58
CA ALA A 15 13.71 21.08 -35.35
C ALA A 15 13.49 19.69 -34.75
N LEU A 16 14.52 19.07 -34.20
CA LEU A 16 14.42 17.67 -33.66
C LEU A 16 14.77 17.53 -32.18
N ALA A 17 14.76 18.59 -31.40
CA ALA A 17 14.88 18.55 -29.95
C ALA A 17 13.53 18.85 -29.25
N ALA A 18 12.42 18.35 -29.78
CA ALA A 18 11.21 18.19 -28.98
C ALA A 18 11.45 16.99 -28.06
N GLY A 19 12.18 17.20 -26.96
CA GLY A 19 12.38 16.21 -25.92
C GLY A 19 11.02 15.74 -25.43
N CYS A 20 10.74 14.43 -25.53
CA CYS A 20 9.63 13.78 -24.86
C CYS A 20 9.84 13.94 -23.36
N ALA A 21 9.42 15.05 -22.78
CA ALA A 21 9.27 15.17 -21.34
C ALA A 21 8.10 14.26 -20.96
N SER A 22 8.39 13.08 -20.40
CA SER A 22 7.36 12.28 -19.76
C SER A 22 6.77 13.12 -18.61
N PRO A 23 5.43 13.18 -18.44
CA PRO A 23 4.83 13.90 -17.35
C PRO A 23 5.34 13.35 -16.01
N ASP A 24 5.56 14.22 -15.03
CA ASP A 24 5.93 13.83 -13.68
C ASP A 24 4.86 12.91 -13.10
N PRO A 25 5.25 11.85 -12.37
CA PRO A 25 4.29 10.92 -11.77
C PRO A 25 3.50 11.60 -10.65
N VAL A 26 2.23 11.25 -10.54
CA VAL A 26 1.37 11.62 -9.41
C VAL A 26 1.64 10.65 -8.27
N LEU A 27 1.98 11.19 -7.09
CA LEU A 27 2.28 10.39 -5.90
C LEU A 27 1.07 10.26 -4.99
N TYR A 28 0.82 9.04 -4.53
CA TYR A 28 -0.31 8.69 -3.66
C TYR A 28 0.16 8.11 -2.33
N THR A 29 -0.64 8.32 -1.29
CA THR A 29 -0.43 7.73 0.03
C THR A 29 -1.74 7.17 0.59
N ILE A 30 -1.66 6.05 1.30
CA ILE A 30 -2.77 5.48 2.06
C ILE A 30 -2.97 6.31 3.33
N GLN A 31 -4.23 6.67 3.62
CA GLN A 31 -4.59 7.41 4.82
C GLN A 31 -5.06 6.47 5.93
N MET A 32 -4.57 6.69 7.14
CA MET A 32 -5.14 6.04 8.32
C MET A 32 -6.55 6.58 8.57
N LYS A 33 -7.51 5.67 8.77
CA LYS A 33 -8.86 5.99 9.20
C LYS A 33 -9.08 5.45 10.61
N PRO A 34 -9.63 6.27 11.53
CA PRO A 34 -9.88 5.83 12.90
C PRO A 34 -10.95 4.75 12.93
N GLY A 35 -10.86 3.86 13.92
CA GLY A 35 -11.83 2.82 14.21
C GLY A 35 -12.26 2.86 15.67
N ALA A 36 -13.04 1.87 16.09
CA ALA A 36 -13.49 1.74 17.47
C ALA A 36 -12.29 1.50 18.42
N VAL A 37 -12.27 2.24 19.52
CA VAL A 37 -11.28 2.01 20.59
C VAL A 37 -11.68 0.75 21.36
N LEU A 38 -10.74 -0.16 21.54
CA LEU A 38 -10.92 -1.42 22.24
C LEU A 38 -10.20 -1.38 23.59
N ALA A 39 -10.84 -1.91 24.61
CA ALA A 39 -10.21 -2.10 25.91
C ALA A 39 -9.47 -3.44 25.95
N GLY A 40 -8.21 -3.42 26.35
CA GLY A 40 -7.39 -4.64 26.46
C GLY A 40 -6.43 -4.84 25.28
N GLY A 41 -5.85 -6.04 25.20
CA GLY A 41 -4.83 -6.39 24.23
C GLY A 41 -3.41 -6.48 24.84
N PRO A 42 -2.42 -7.00 24.09
CA PRO A 42 -1.05 -7.10 24.53
C PRO A 42 -0.44 -5.72 24.74
N ARG A 43 0.35 -5.53 25.80
CA ARG A 43 0.98 -4.23 26.11
C ARG A 43 2.04 -3.82 25.07
N ILE A 44 2.73 -4.81 24.51
CA ILE A 44 3.82 -4.62 23.55
C ILE A 44 3.56 -5.55 22.37
N VAL A 45 3.37 -4.98 21.19
CA VAL A 45 3.11 -5.69 19.94
C VAL A 45 4.18 -5.33 18.91
N GLN A 46 4.83 -6.34 18.36
CA GLN A 46 5.73 -6.19 17.23
C GLN A 46 4.98 -6.56 15.95
N LEU A 47 4.91 -5.64 15.00
CA LEU A 47 4.43 -5.94 13.65
C LEU A 47 5.61 -6.39 12.79
N ARG A 48 5.54 -7.61 12.27
CA ARG A 48 6.49 -8.10 11.26
C ARG A 48 6.39 -7.30 9.96
N ASP A 49 7.43 -7.39 9.15
CA ASP A 49 7.41 -6.83 7.81
C ASP A 49 6.20 -7.38 7.03
N ILE A 50 5.48 -6.49 6.36
CA ILE A 50 4.28 -6.86 5.59
C ILE A 50 4.70 -7.65 4.36
N GLY A 51 4.24 -8.90 4.27
CA GLY A 51 4.42 -9.72 3.08
C GLY A 51 3.60 -9.17 1.91
N LEU A 52 4.24 -9.01 0.75
CA LEU A 52 3.57 -8.62 -0.50
C LEU A 52 3.86 -9.63 -1.60
N PRO A 53 2.90 -9.92 -2.50
CA PRO A 53 3.19 -10.63 -3.74
C PRO A 53 4.01 -9.73 -4.66
N GLY A 54 4.93 -10.31 -5.44
CA GLY A 54 5.86 -9.57 -6.28
C GLY A 54 5.21 -8.60 -7.28
N TYR A 55 3.96 -8.83 -7.68
CA TYR A 55 3.26 -7.93 -8.59
C TYR A 55 2.84 -6.60 -7.92
N LEU A 56 2.73 -6.56 -6.59
CA LEU A 56 2.45 -5.35 -5.80
C LEU A 56 3.72 -4.66 -5.29
N ASP A 57 4.87 -5.35 -5.31
CA ASP A 57 6.15 -4.78 -4.86
C ASP A 57 6.78 -3.92 -5.97
N ARG A 58 6.15 -2.77 -6.21
CA ARG A 58 6.54 -1.78 -7.22
C ARG A 58 6.05 -0.38 -6.85
N ARG A 59 6.60 0.62 -7.52
CA ARG A 59 6.19 2.02 -7.34
C ARG A 59 4.82 2.30 -7.94
N GLU A 60 4.58 1.75 -9.13
CA GLU A 60 3.37 2.01 -9.89
C GLU A 60 2.17 1.35 -9.22
N ILE A 61 1.06 2.06 -9.19
CA ILE A 61 -0.19 1.51 -8.67
C ILE A 61 -0.71 0.43 -9.64
N VAL A 62 -0.92 -0.77 -9.13
CA VAL A 62 -1.61 -1.84 -9.86
C VAL A 62 -3.11 -1.59 -9.74
N ARG A 63 -3.75 -1.40 -10.89
CA ARG A 63 -5.17 -1.17 -10.94
C ARG A 63 -5.96 -2.46 -10.82
N SER A 64 -5.54 -3.50 -11.53
CA SER A 64 -6.26 -4.76 -11.63
C SER A 64 -5.32 -5.90 -12.01
N SER A 65 -5.61 -7.10 -11.51
CA SER A 65 -4.99 -8.36 -11.92
C SER A 65 -6.00 -9.32 -12.58
N ALA A 66 -7.11 -8.79 -13.08
CA ALA A 66 -8.15 -9.57 -13.75
C ALA A 66 -7.74 -9.98 -15.18
N ASP A 67 -8.41 -10.99 -15.71
CA ASP A 67 -8.28 -11.47 -17.10
C ASP A 67 -6.84 -11.83 -17.51
N TYR A 68 -6.07 -12.43 -16.59
CA TYR A 68 -4.67 -12.84 -16.78
C TYR A 68 -3.71 -11.68 -17.15
N ARG A 69 -4.09 -10.44 -16.86
CA ARG A 69 -3.32 -9.25 -17.19
C ARG A 69 -3.17 -8.35 -15.97
N LEU A 70 -2.01 -7.73 -15.83
CA LEU A 70 -1.80 -6.66 -14.85
C LEU A 70 -2.06 -5.30 -15.49
N GLY A 71 -3.07 -4.62 -14.99
CA GLY A 71 -3.32 -3.21 -15.30
C GLY A 71 -2.43 -2.34 -14.40
N VAL A 72 -1.35 -1.78 -14.94
CA VAL A 72 -0.40 -0.95 -14.20
C VAL A 72 -0.55 0.51 -14.64
N MET A 73 -0.62 1.42 -13.68
CA MET A 73 -0.77 2.85 -13.92
C MET A 73 0.62 3.50 -14.06
N ALA A 74 1.03 3.79 -15.30
CA ALA A 74 2.41 4.20 -15.60
C ALA A 74 2.86 5.48 -14.87
N ASN A 75 1.94 6.44 -14.65
CA ASN A 75 2.24 7.75 -14.07
C ASN A 75 1.60 7.99 -12.69
N ASP A 76 1.04 6.94 -12.06
CA ASP A 76 0.46 7.02 -10.72
C ASP A 76 1.23 6.07 -9.81
N TRP A 77 1.94 6.64 -8.83
CA TRP A 77 2.89 5.90 -8.01
C TRP A 77 2.56 6.01 -6.53
N TRP A 78 2.92 4.99 -5.78
CA TRP A 78 2.99 5.10 -4.33
C TRP A 78 4.12 6.05 -3.93
N GLY A 79 3.87 6.95 -2.98
CA GLY A 79 4.85 7.92 -2.49
C GLY A 79 6.00 7.30 -1.68
N GLU A 80 5.85 6.05 -1.27
CA GLU A 80 6.86 5.22 -0.57
C GLU A 80 6.63 3.74 -0.92
N PRO A 81 7.58 2.82 -0.65
CA PRO A 81 7.35 1.39 -0.85
C PRO A 81 6.07 0.91 -0.15
N LEU A 82 5.20 0.19 -0.88
CA LEU A 82 3.85 -0.17 -0.43
C LEU A 82 3.88 -0.95 0.90
N ALA A 83 4.82 -1.88 1.09
CA ALA A 83 4.96 -2.64 2.35
C ALA A 83 5.21 -1.71 3.54
N GLY A 84 6.12 -0.74 3.41
CA GLY A 84 6.43 0.25 4.44
C GLY A 84 5.23 1.16 4.74
N MET A 85 4.53 1.61 3.69
CA MET A 85 3.32 2.41 3.82
C MET A 85 2.22 1.68 4.58
N LEU A 86 1.94 0.42 4.23
CA LEU A 86 0.98 -0.43 4.92
C LEU A 86 1.37 -0.64 6.38
N SER A 87 2.64 -0.96 6.65
CA SER A 87 3.16 -1.13 8.02
C SER A 87 2.92 0.13 8.85
N ARG A 88 3.31 1.30 8.35
CA ARG A 88 3.12 2.59 9.02
C ARG A 88 1.63 2.86 9.31
N VAL A 89 0.76 2.70 8.32
CA VAL A 89 -0.69 2.98 8.48
C VAL A 89 -1.34 2.00 9.46
N ILE A 90 -1.00 0.71 9.40
CA ILE A 90 -1.51 -0.31 10.31
C ILE A 90 -1.04 -0.03 11.75
N ILE A 91 0.25 0.30 11.97
CA ILE A 91 0.78 0.63 13.30
C ILE A 91 0.04 1.82 13.90
N VAL A 92 -0.11 2.92 13.16
CA VAL A 92 -0.84 4.11 13.63
C VAL A 92 -2.30 3.77 13.91
N GLY A 93 -2.93 3.00 13.01
CA GLY A 93 -4.32 2.58 13.16
C GLY A 93 -4.56 1.64 14.35
N LEU A 94 -3.65 0.69 14.60
CA LEU A 94 -3.69 -0.19 15.77
C LEU A 94 -3.45 0.59 17.07
N SER A 95 -2.50 1.54 17.08
CA SER A 95 -2.23 2.37 18.25
C SER A 95 -3.44 3.24 18.65
N GLN A 96 -4.21 3.70 17.66
CA GLN A 96 -5.46 4.41 17.91
C GLN A 96 -6.55 3.50 18.49
N ARG A 97 -6.65 2.24 18.04
CA ARG A 97 -7.66 1.26 18.47
C ARG A 97 -7.32 0.60 19.80
N LEU A 98 -6.04 0.46 20.09
CA LEU A 98 -5.48 -0.18 21.28
C LEU A 98 -4.59 0.81 22.06
N PRO A 99 -5.16 1.83 22.71
CA PRO A 99 -4.38 2.93 23.31
C PRO A 99 -3.48 2.50 24.48
N ASN A 100 -3.71 1.30 25.05
CA ASN A 100 -2.88 0.73 26.11
C ASN A 100 -1.75 -0.17 25.56
N SER A 101 -1.63 -0.31 24.24
CA SER A 101 -0.63 -1.12 23.54
C SER A 101 0.42 -0.23 22.91
N SER A 102 1.69 -0.59 23.10
CA SER A 102 2.81 -0.01 22.32
C SER A 102 3.06 -0.89 21.10
N ILE A 103 2.93 -0.34 19.90
CA ILE A 103 3.02 -1.09 18.64
C ILE A 103 4.17 -0.54 17.81
N TYR A 104 5.07 -1.40 17.36
CA TYR A 104 6.27 -1.01 16.62
C TYR A 104 6.60 -2.01 15.50
N PRO A 105 7.30 -1.59 14.42
CA PRO A 105 7.71 -2.47 13.34
C PRO A 105 8.92 -3.33 13.74
N GLU A 106 9.09 -4.48 13.14
CA GLU A 106 10.21 -5.42 13.38
C GLU A 106 11.57 -4.78 13.08
N GLY A 107 11.69 -4.02 11.99
CA GLY A 107 12.93 -3.35 11.57
C GLY A 107 13.16 -1.98 12.19
N GLY A 108 12.42 -1.60 13.25
CA GLY A 108 12.51 -0.26 13.87
C GLY A 108 13.66 -0.11 14.87
N ALA A 109 13.90 1.14 15.32
CA ALA A 109 14.91 1.45 16.34
C ALA A 109 14.52 1.00 17.76
N ILE A 110 13.28 0.58 17.98
CA ILE A 110 12.78 0.10 19.26
C ILE A 110 13.05 -1.41 19.37
N SER A 111 13.81 -1.80 20.38
CA SER A 111 14.08 -3.19 20.68
C SER A 111 13.58 -3.49 22.10
N SER A 112 12.45 -4.16 22.19
CA SER A 112 11.91 -4.67 23.47
C SER A 112 11.24 -6.01 23.22
N ASP A 113 11.22 -6.90 24.24
CA ASP A 113 10.55 -8.19 24.12
C ASP A 113 9.04 -8.01 23.94
N PRO A 114 8.46 -8.37 22.79
CA PRO A 114 7.04 -8.23 22.55
C PRO A 114 6.22 -9.22 23.36
N ASN A 115 5.04 -8.80 23.80
CA ASN A 115 4.03 -9.71 24.37
C ASN A 115 3.29 -10.47 23.27
N ALA A 116 3.20 -9.86 22.08
CA ALA A 116 2.67 -10.48 20.88
C ALA A 116 3.44 -10.05 19.64
N VAL A 117 3.56 -10.96 18.68
CA VAL A 117 4.09 -10.71 17.34
C VAL A 117 2.94 -10.86 16.35
N LEU A 118 2.70 -9.83 15.55
CA LEU A 118 1.67 -9.81 14.52
C LEU A 118 2.32 -9.93 13.14
N ALA A 119 1.91 -10.93 12.37
CA ALA A 119 2.31 -11.13 10.99
C ALA A 119 1.11 -10.89 10.06
N VAL A 120 1.31 -10.17 8.97
CA VAL A 120 0.30 -9.89 7.95
C VAL A 120 0.91 -10.14 6.58
N ASN A 121 0.21 -10.90 5.74
CA ASN A 121 0.62 -11.16 4.37
C ASN A 121 -0.49 -10.69 3.42
N ILE A 122 -0.23 -9.67 2.64
CA ILE A 122 -1.16 -9.22 1.59
C ILE A 122 -1.02 -10.18 0.41
N GLN A 123 -2.10 -10.84 0.02
CA GLN A 123 -2.15 -11.70 -1.15
C GLN A 123 -2.74 -10.98 -2.36
N ARG A 124 -3.64 -10.03 -2.12
CA ARG A 124 -4.29 -9.22 -3.15
C ARG A 124 -4.61 -7.82 -2.63
N LEU A 125 -4.43 -6.81 -3.45
CA LEU A 125 -4.81 -5.43 -3.19
C LEU A 125 -4.97 -4.68 -4.51
N ASP A 126 -6.01 -4.99 -5.25
CA ASP A 126 -6.31 -4.41 -6.55
C ASP A 126 -7.81 -4.50 -6.87
N LEU A 127 -8.24 -4.00 -8.02
CA LEU A 127 -9.63 -4.06 -8.44
C LEU A 127 -9.98 -5.43 -9.01
N ASP A 128 -11.13 -5.93 -8.62
CA ASP A 128 -11.75 -7.11 -9.22
C ASP A 128 -12.42 -6.79 -10.58
N ALA A 129 -13.01 -7.79 -11.19
CA ALA A 129 -13.70 -7.65 -12.48
C ALA A 129 -14.92 -6.70 -12.42
N SER A 130 -15.51 -6.49 -11.23
CA SER A 130 -16.62 -5.54 -11.03
C SER A 130 -16.13 -4.08 -10.88
N GLY A 131 -14.84 -3.87 -10.71
CA GLY A 131 -14.21 -2.59 -10.41
C GLY A 131 -14.28 -2.21 -8.93
N SER A 132 -14.56 -3.16 -8.04
CA SER A 132 -14.43 -2.99 -6.59
C SER A 132 -13.02 -3.32 -6.14
N LEU A 133 -12.51 -2.65 -5.12
CA LEU A 133 -11.24 -2.99 -4.50
C LEU A 133 -11.40 -4.27 -3.68
N GLU A 134 -10.54 -5.25 -3.94
CA GLU A 134 -10.45 -6.48 -3.15
C GLU A 134 -9.11 -6.54 -2.43
N LEU A 135 -9.17 -6.73 -1.10
CA LEU A 135 -8.02 -7.00 -0.26
C LEU A 135 -8.15 -8.42 0.33
N LEU A 136 -7.12 -9.24 0.07
CA LEU A 136 -6.97 -10.56 0.69
C LEU A 136 -5.72 -10.56 1.56
N ALA A 137 -5.90 -10.85 2.87
CA ALA A 137 -4.81 -10.78 3.83
C ALA A 137 -4.97 -11.83 4.94
N PRO A 138 -4.28 -12.99 4.87
CA PRO A 138 -4.07 -13.80 6.05
C PRO A 138 -3.17 -13.08 7.05
N ALA A 139 -3.52 -13.21 8.34
CA ALA A 139 -2.75 -12.68 9.44
C ALA A 139 -2.71 -13.67 10.61
N ALA A 140 -1.63 -13.59 11.39
CA ALA A 140 -1.44 -14.39 12.59
C ALA A 140 -0.86 -13.55 13.72
N GLY A 141 -1.36 -13.77 14.93
CA GLY A 141 -0.84 -13.22 16.17
C GLY A 141 -0.24 -14.33 17.03
N ASP A 142 1.03 -14.24 17.35
CA ASP A 142 1.72 -15.14 18.27
C ASP A 142 1.92 -14.42 19.61
N PHE A 143 1.39 -14.99 20.69
CA PHE A 143 1.41 -14.41 22.02
C PHE A 143 2.37 -15.19 22.94
N ASN A 144 3.16 -14.45 23.70
CA ASN A 144 4.18 -15.05 24.56
C ASN A 144 3.66 -15.43 25.97
N ARG A 145 2.64 -14.72 26.49
CA ARG A 145 2.13 -14.93 27.86
C ARG A 145 0.61 -14.69 27.97
N PRO A 146 -0.24 -15.72 28.03
CA PRO A 146 0.11 -17.15 27.87
C PRO A 146 0.52 -17.44 26.43
N ARG A 147 1.32 -18.47 26.22
CA ARG A 147 1.75 -18.86 24.87
C ARG A 147 0.56 -19.42 24.11
N ARG A 148 0.17 -18.73 23.07
CA ARG A 148 -0.91 -19.10 22.15
C ARG A 148 -0.72 -18.44 20.80
N SER A 149 -1.36 -18.96 19.78
CA SER A 149 -1.41 -18.36 18.45
C SER A 149 -2.86 -18.24 18.01
N ALA A 150 -3.18 -17.16 17.30
CA ALA A 150 -4.45 -16.97 16.65
C ALA A 150 -4.18 -16.56 15.21
N ALA A 151 -4.95 -17.11 14.25
CA ALA A 151 -4.81 -16.77 12.85
C ALA A 151 -6.18 -16.54 12.23
N ARG A 152 -6.24 -15.62 11.24
CA ARG A 152 -7.44 -15.30 10.49
C ARG A 152 -7.09 -14.86 9.09
N SER A 153 -7.90 -15.27 8.10
CA SER A 153 -7.86 -14.72 6.76
C SER A 153 -8.93 -13.66 6.61
N PHE A 154 -8.53 -12.51 6.06
CA PHE A 154 -9.41 -11.39 5.79
C PHE A 154 -9.66 -11.30 4.30
N GLN A 155 -10.91 -11.21 3.91
CA GLN A 155 -11.35 -10.87 2.56
C GLN A 155 -12.25 -9.64 2.67
N ILE A 156 -11.77 -8.53 2.15
CA ILE A 156 -12.43 -7.23 2.27
C ILE A 156 -12.66 -6.69 0.88
N VAL A 157 -13.90 -6.33 0.58
CA VAL A 157 -14.30 -5.73 -0.69
C VAL A 157 -14.84 -4.34 -0.43
N LYS A 158 -14.32 -3.33 -1.13
CA LYS A 158 -14.77 -1.95 -1.02
C LYS A 158 -15.20 -1.39 -2.37
N PRO A 159 -16.36 -0.72 -2.44
CA PRO A 159 -16.73 0.00 -3.63
C PRO A 159 -15.74 1.15 -3.87
N VAL A 160 -15.37 1.37 -5.12
CA VAL A 160 -14.51 2.49 -5.51
C VAL A 160 -15.40 3.70 -5.79
N PRO A 161 -15.28 4.81 -5.03
CA PRO A 161 -16.20 5.94 -5.11
C PRO A 161 -16.15 6.65 -6.47
N THR A 162 -15.00 6.63 -7.12
CA THR A 162 -14.82 7.20 -8.47
C THR A 162 -13.89 6.30 -9.29
N ARG A 163 -14.11 6.17 -10.60
CA ARG A 163 -13.29 5.34 -11.50
C ARG A 163 -11.91 5.96 -11.80
N THR A 164 -11.31 6.60 -10.80
CA THR A 164 -9.98 7.24 -10.86
C THR A 164 -8.99 6.48 -9.97
N VAL A 165 -7.70 6.74 -10.13
CA VAL A 165 -6.67 6.20 -9.22
C VAL A 165 -6.86 6.74 -7.80
N ALA A 166 -7.20 8.01 -7.63
CA ALA A 166 -7.53 8.59 -6.33
C ALA A 166 -8.71 7.86 -5.64
N GLY A 167 -9.74 7.48 -6.43
CA GLY A 167 -10.86 6.67 -5.92
C GLY A 167 -10.43 5.27 -5.46
N GLN A 168 -9.53 4.62 -6.21
CA GLN A 168 -8.94 3.34 -5.80
C GLN A 168 -8.13 3.49 -4.50
N VAL A 169 -7.30 4.54 -4.37
CA VAL A 169 -6.51 4.81 -3.15
C VAL A 169 -7.41 5.11 -1.96
N ALA A 170 -8.53 5.80 -2.16
CA ALA A 170 -9.53 6.00 -1.11
C ALA A 170 -10.13 4.66 -0.65
N ALA A 171 -10.56 3.81 -1.57
CA ALA A 171 -11.07 2.47 -1.26
C ALA A 171 -9.99 1.58 -0.60
N THR A 172 -8.72 1.71 -1.00
CA THR A 172 -7.59 1.05 -0.35
C THR A 172 -7.45 1.49 1.11
N SER A 173 -7.57 2.80 1.36
CA SER A 173 -7.53 3.33 2.74
C SER A 173 -8.68 2.78 3.60
N ASP A 174 -9.89 2.64 3.03
CA ASP A 174 -11.05 2.02 3.69
C ASP A 174 -10.83 0.53 3.97
N ALA A 175 -10.25 -0.20 3.02
CA ALA A 175 -9.97 -1.63 3.18
C ALA A 175 -8.89 -1.88 4.24
N VAL A 176 -7.84 -1.06 4.27
CA VAL A 176 -6.77 -1.13 5.28
C VAL A 176 -7.30 -0.77 6.67
N ALA A 177 -8.24 0.17 6.78
CA ALA A 177 -8.89 0.50 8.04
C ALA A 177 -9.69 -0.69 8.58
N GLU A 178 -10.51 -1.36 7.75
CA GLU A 178 -11.26 -2.56 8.14
C GLU A 178 -10.33 -3.74 8.48
N LEU A 179 -9.25 -3.94 7.72
CA LEU A 179 -8.21 -4.91 8.08
C LEU A 179 -7.66 -4.60 9.48
N THR A 180 -7.36 -3.33 9.75
CA THR A 180 -6.82 -2.88 11.06
C THR A 180 -7.82 -3.12 12.19
N ASP A 181 -9.13 -2.96 11.98
CA ASP A 181 -10.18 -3.34 12.94
C ASP A 181 -10.12 -4.85 13.22
N GLY A 182 -10.01 -5.65 12.17
CA GLY A 182 -9.88 -7.11 12.27
C GLY A 182 -8.62 -7.55 13.02
N LEU A 183 -7.48 -6.89 12.77
CA LEU A 183 -6.20 -7.15 13.46
C LEU A 183 -6.26 -6.76 14.93
N ALA A 184 -6.90 -5.63 15.26
CA ALA A 184 -7.12 -5.22 16.66
C ALA A 184 -7.94 -6.26 17.42
N ASN A 185 -9.02 -6.78 16.82
CA ASN A 185 -9.82 -7.88 17.41
C ASN A 185 -9.02 -9.18 17.53
N LEU A 186 -8.17 -9.51 16.54
CA LEU A 186 -7.29 -10.69 16.59
C LEU A 186 -6.30 -10.60 17.75
N LEU A 187 -5.81 -9.42 18.09
CA LEU A 187 -4.89 -9.20 19.22
C LEU A 187 -5.59 -9.30 20.58
N GLN A 188 -6.92 -9.25 20.64
CA GLN A 188 -7.70 -9.42 21.86
C GLN A 188 -8.22 -10.85 22.07
N SER A 189 -8.29 -11.66 21.00
CA SER A 189 -8.88 -13.03 20.99
C SER A 189 -8.15 -14.07 21.85
#